data_2a5aea371bbe874f7360ae670864c090
#
_entry.id   2a5aea371bbe874f7360ae670864c090
#
_cell.length_a   1.000
_cell.length_b   1.000
_cell.length_c   1.000
_cell.angle_alpha   90.00
_cell.angle_beta   90.00
_cell.angle_gamma   90.00
#
_symmetry.space_group_name_H-M   'P 1'
#
loop_
_entity.id
_entity.type
_entity.pdbx_description
1 polymer ?
#
loop_
_entity_poly.entity_id
_entity_poly.type
_entity_poly.pdbx_seq_one_letter_code
_entity_poly.pdbx_strand_id
1 'polypeptide(L)'
;MRYPFLIGCLLTAVQCWSFVCGNPAQPGLMTKGLVPFKNEVWALRVAFLDDYMYSQHIHGEFEVGTTEEKPPVASLSSETAQLTLSFQRRLDIYGLLGSSTLQMDEEVFSRRQFSWGIGAKAIVFELDCFRIGADLKYFQTEQKPLFLVSSGLALDIESNLMLKYREYQGSFGMSYQSGIFCPYINGTYINTKIDPNQYGFLVNVPGFEEPMDASIRSFVGTNAWGMAVGATLVMGEKGTLAVESRFFNQNGINASLEIKF
;
A
#
# COMPACT_ATOMS: atom_id res chain seq x y z
N MET A 1 13.55 -31.25 -16.44
CA MET A 1 12.17 -31.12 -15.86
C MET A 1 12.23 -31.10 -14.33
N ARG A 2 12.54 -29.93 -13.69
CA ARG A 2 12.63 -29.80 -12.21
C ARG A 2 12.11 -28.44 -11.69
N TYR A 3 11.31 -27.71 -12.46
CA TYR A 3 10.84 -26.35 -12.10
C TYR A 3 9.39 -26.20 -11.60
N PRO A 4 8.47 -27.21 -11.69
CA PRO A 4 7.09 -27.01 -11.22
C PRO A 4 6.98 -26.95 -9.69
N PHE A 5 7.95 -27.53 -8.94
CA PHE A 5 7.91 -27.55 -7.48
C PHE A 5 8.30 -26.20 -6.85
N LEU A 6 9.20 -25.44 -7.50
CA LEU A 6 9.60 -24.10 -7.05
C LEU A 6 8.49 -23.07 -7.26
N ILE A 7 7.72 -23.19 -8.34
CA ILE A 7 6.56 -22.31 -8.63
C ILE A 7 5.42 -22.59 -7.65
N GLY A 8 5.18 -23.85 -7.30
CA GLY A 8 4.18 -24.22 -6.28
C GLY A 8 4.51 -23.70 -4.89
N CYS A 9 5.77 -23.73 -4.46
CA CYS A 9 6.20 -23.18 -3.16
C CYS A 9 6.18 -21.64 -3.14
N LEU A 10 6.39 -20.96 -4.26
CA LEU A 10 6.25 -19.50 -4.37
C LEU A 10 4.78 -19.05 -4.29
N LEU A 11 3.85 -19.82 -4.84
CA LEU A 11 2.42 -19.49 -4.82
C LEU A 11 1.75 -19.73 -3.46
N THR A 12 2.30 -20.58 -2.60
CA THR A 12 1.76 -20.83 -1.25
C THR A 12 2.36 -19.93 -0.17
N ALA A 13 3.46 -19.19 -0.46
CA ALA A 13 4.11 -18.30 0.48
C ALA A 13 3.60 -16.85 0.41
N VAL A 14 2.67 -16.51 -0.50
CA VAL A 14 2.19 -15.15 -0.74
C VAL A 14 0.88 -14.90 0.00
N GLN A 15 0.93 -14.86 1.32
CA GLN A 15 -0.13 -14.26 2.15
C GLN A 15 0.47 -13.21 3.09
N CYS A 16 1.20 -12.24 2.53
CA CYS A 16 1.73 -11.10 3.28
C CYS A 16 1.70 -9.86 2.39
N TRP A 17 1.14 -8.76 2.86
CA TRP A 17 0.55 -7.67 2.07
C TRP A 17 0.94 -6.27 2.58
N SER A 18 1.41 -5.31 1.76
CA SER A 18 1.71 -3.93 2.15
C SER A 18 2.02 -2.94 1.00
N PHE A 19 1.81 -1.61 1.15
CA PHE A 19 1.98 -0.58 0.11
C PHE A 19 3.41 -0.38 -0.42
N VAL A 20 3.57 -0.37 -1.74
CA VAL A 20 4.86 -0.41 -2.45
C VAL A 20 5.48 0.96 -2.61
N CYS A 21 6.76 1.12 -2.26
CA CYS A 21 7.64 2.13 -2.87
C CYS A 21 8.09 1.68 -4.25
N GLY A 22 8.31 0.39 -4.40
CA GLY A 22 8.76 -0.27 -5.62
C GLY A 22 10.22 0.02 -5.97
N ASN A 23 10.70 -0.70 -6.97
CA ASN A 23 12.07 -0.57 -7.45
C ASN A 23 12.27 0.78 -8.15
N PRO A 24 13.24 1.62 -7.74
CA PRO A 24 13.55 2.88 -8.43
C PRO A 24 14.00 2.69 -9.88
N ALA A 25 14.49 1.49 -10.26
CA ALA A 25 14.84 1.15 -11.63
C ALA A 25 13.65 0.70 -12.48
N GLN A 26 12.45 0.55 -11.92
CA GLN A 26 11.27 -0.01 -12.60
C GLN A 26 11.03 0.56 -14.01
N PRO A 27 11.12 1.89 -14.25
CA PRO A 27 10.93 2.44 -15.59
C PRO A 27 11.86 1.86 -16.65
N GLY A 28 13.07 1.42 -16.28
CA GLY A 28 14.10 0.91 -17.18
C GLY A 28 14.22 -0.62 -17.27
N LEU A 29 13.51 -1.39 -16.44
CA LEU A 29 13.72 -2.85 -16.32
C LEU A 29 13.17 -3.65 -17.51
N MET A 30 12.02 -3.25 -18.05
CA MET A 30 11.40 -3.94 -19.18
C MET A 30 11.73 -3.27 -20.49
N THR A 31 12.46 -3.98 -21.37
CA THR A 31 12.98 -3.41 -22.62
C THR A 31 12.01 -3.52 -23.79
N LYS A 32 11.19 -4.59 -23.85
CA LYS A 32 10.21 -4.80 -24.94
C LYS A 32 8.81 -5.01 -24.36
N GLY A 33 7.78 -4.59 -25.08
CA GLY A 33 6.37 -4.84 -24.78
C GLY A 33 5.81 -6.06 -25.52
N LEU A 34 4.56 -6.44 -25.16
CA LEU A 34 3.79 -7.45 -25.90
C LEU A 34 3.37 -6.92 -27.28
N VAL A 35 3.09 -5.62 -27.38
CA VAL A 35 2.77 -4.93 -28.63
C VAL A 35 3.98 -4.12 -29.07
N PRO A 36 4.57 -4.39 -30.26
CA PRO A 36 5.70 -3.64 -30.75
C PRO A 36 5.26 -2.24 -31.21
N PHE A 37 5.48 -1.22 -30.42
CA PHE A 37 5.36 0.16 -30.87
C PHE A 37 6.60 0.53 -31.67
N LYS A 38 6.40 1.13 -32.86
CA LYS A 38 7.50 1.51 -33.78
C LYS A 38 8.51 2.52 -33.18
N ASN A 39 8.07 3.30 -32.17
CA ASN A 39 8.91 4.23 -31.42
C ASN A 39 8.81 3.89 -29.96
N GLU A 40 9.87 3.41 -29.33
CA GLU A 40 9.96 3.01 -27.91
C GLU A 40 9.90 4.20 -26.93
N VAL A 41 9.35 5.35 -27.34
CA VAL A 41 9.22 6.56 -26.52
C VAL A 41 8.17 6.36 -25.44
N TRP A 42 7.09 5.65 -25.77
CA TRP A 42 5.97 5.36 -24.86
C TRP A 42 5.78 3.87 -24.68
N ALA A 43 5.43 3.46 -23.51
CA ALA A 43 5.01 2.09 -23.24
C ALA A 43 3.89 2.06 -22.21
N LEU A 44 2.96 1.13 -22.40
CA LEU A 44 1.89 0.83 -21.44
C LEU A 44 2.28 -0.41 -20.65
N ARG A 45 2.07 -0.37 -19.33
CA ARG A 45 2.29 -1.50 -18.43
C ARG A 45 1.09 -1.68 -17.52
N VAL A 46 0.81 -2.92 -17.19
CA VAL A 46 -0.21 -3.28 -16.20
C VAL A 46 0.48 -4.11 -15.12
N ALA A 47 0.25 -3.75 -13.88
CA ALA A 47 0.70 -4.52 -12.74
C ALA A 47 -0.48 -4.92 -11.86
N PHE A 48 -0.31 -6.03 -11.17
CA PHE A 48 -1.13 -6.42 -10.05
C PHE A 48 -0.26 -6.32 -8.78
N LEU A 49 -0.77 -5.58 -7.82
CA LEU A 49 -0.08 -5.29 -6.58
C LEU A 49 -0.92 -5.79 -5.43
N ASP A 50 -0.24 -6.41 -4.55
CA ASP A 50 -0.76 -6.98 -3.36
C ASP A 50 0.05 -6.47 -2.16
N ASP A 51 -0.60 -5.72 -1.27
CA ASP A 51 0.04 -4.80 -0.32
C ASP A 51 -0.54 -4.95 1.10
N TYR A 52 0.27 -5.36 2.07
CA TYR A 52 -0.09 -5.50 3.49
C TYR A 52 0.81 -4.71 4.43
N MET A 53 0.31 -3.59 4.90
CA MET A 53 0.85 -2.86 6.05
C MET A 53 0.26 -3.49 7.32
N TYR A 54 1.07 -4.21 8.07
CA TYR A 54 0.62 -4.86 9.30
C TYR A 54 0.82 -4.00 10.56
N SER A 55 1.60 -2.93 10.46
CA SER A 55 1.81 -2.01 11.60
C SER A 55 2.23 -0.63 11.13
N GLN A 56 1.41 0.36 11.46
CA GLN A 56 1.73 1.78 11.39
C GLN A 56 1.31 2.44 12.69
N HIS A 57 2.24 3.05 13.42
CA HIS A 57 1.90 3.82 14.60
C HIS A 57 1.10 5.07 14.23
N ILE A 58 -0.06 5.23 14.84
CA ILE A 58 -0.96 6.37 14.65
C ILE A 58 -1.20 7.07 15.97
N HIS A 59 -1.60 8.34 15.90
CA HIS A 59 -2.00 9.14 17.04
C HIS A 59 -3.41 9.68 16.78
N GLY A 60 -4.30 9.46 17.71
CA GLY A 60 -5.70 9.86 17.67
C GLY A 60 -6.46 9.22 18.81
N GLU A 61 -7.72 9.57 18.97
CA GLU A 61 -8.56 9.15 20.09
C GLU A 61 -9.97 8.86 19.60
N PHE A 62 -10.64 7.89 20.22
CA PHE A 62 -12.07 7.75 20.16
C PHE A 62 -12.61 7.50 21.58
N GLU A 63 -13.88 7.84 21.80
CA GLU A 63 -14.55 7.74 23.08
C GLU A 63 -15.86 6.98 22.90
N VAL A 64 -16.18 6.11 23.85
CA VAL A 64 -17.48 5.46 23.96
C VAL A 64 -18.02 5.73 25.37
N GLY A 65 -19.08 6.51 25.46
CA GLY A 65 -19.59 7.02 26.74
C GLY A 65 -18.52 7.86 27.43
N THR A 66 -17.98 7.36 28.57
CA THR A 66 -16.91 8.03 29.33
C THR A 66 -15.54 7.37 29.18
N THR A 67 -15.42 6.35 28.35
CA THR A 67 -14.17 5.60 28.15
C THR A 67 -13.43 6.16 26.94
N GLU A 68 -12.20 6.62 27.16
CA GLU A 68 -11.28 7.08 26.12
C GLU A 68 -10.43 5.91 25.64
N GLU A 69 -10.41 5.66 24.34
CA GLU A 69 -9.61 4.61 23.68
C GLU A 69 -8.60 5.24 22.72
N LYS A 70 -7.40 4.65 22.66
CA LYS A 70 -6.28 5.18 21.89
C LYS A 70 -5.63 4.08 21.06
N PRO A 71 -6.15 3.77 19.86
CA PRO A 71 -5.54 2.77 19.02
C PRO A 71 -4.11 3.19 18.62
N PRO A 72 -3.06 2.47 19.04
CA PRO A 72 -1.68 2.85 18.76
C PRO A 72 -1.23 2.43 17.36
N VAL A 73 -1.91 1.47 16.75
CA VAL A 73 -1.48 0.82 15.51
C VAL A 73 -2.62 0.68 14.51
N ALA A 74 -2.34 1.06 13.27
CA ALA A 74 -3.20 0.76 12.13
C ALA A 74 -2.56 -0.30 11.24
N SER A 75 -3.39 -1.14 10.65
CA SER A 75 -3.04 -2.07 9.57
C SER A 75 -3.95 -1.84 8.37
N LEU A 76 -3.40 -1.98 7.17
CA LEU A 76 -4.14 -1.80 5.92
C LEU A 76 -3.74 -2.89 4.93
N SER A 77 -4.73 -3.63 4.46
CA SER A 77 -4.57 -4.61 3.38
C SER A 77 -5.18 -4.07 2.11
N SER A 78 -4.46 -4.10 0.98
CA SER A 78 -5.00 -3.65 -0.30
C SER A 78 -4.55 -4.53 -1.47
N GLU A 79 -5.48 -4.82 -2.36
CA GLU A 79 -5.25 -5.46 -3.64
C GLU A 79 -5.57 -4.47 -4.74
N THR A 80 -4.58 -4.10 -5.54
CA THR A 80 -4.72 -3.05 -6.55
C THR A 80 -4.18 -3.50 -7.90
N ALA A 81 -4.86 -3.08 -8.95
CA ALA A 81 -4.33 -3.07 -10.30
C ALA A 81 -3.69 -1.71 -10.56
N GLN A 82 -2.52 -1.71 -11.16
CA GLN A 82 -1.80 -0.50 -11.57
C GLN A 82 -1.75 -0.42 -13.07
N LEU A 83 -2.15 0.73 -13.61
CA LEU A 83 -1.94 1.08 -15.01
C LEU A 83 -0.85 2.14 -15.09
N THR A 84 0.22 1.84 -15.83
CA THR A 84 1.42 2.70 -15.93
C THR A 84 1.65 3.12 -17.37
N LEU A 85 1.84 4.42 -17.57
CA LEU A 85 2.34 5.01 -18.80
C LEU A 85 3.81 5.38 -18.60
N SER A 86 4.68 4.69 -19.34
CA SER A 86 6.13 4.89 -19.31
C SER A 86 6.57 5.84 -20.42
N PHE A 87 7.46 6.76 -20.11
CA PHE A 87 8.08 7.67 -21.07
C PHE A 87 9.61 7.50 -21.07
N GLN A 88 10.17 7.19 -22.25
CA GLN A 88 11.61 7.03 -22.49
C GLN A 88 12.32 6.06 -21.52
N ARG A 89 11.60 5.12 -20.90
CA ARG A 89 12.10 4.20 -19.87
C ARG A 89 12.71 4.91 -18.63
N ARG A 90 12.37 6.18 -18.43
CA ARG A 90 12.89 7.00 -17.30
C ARG A 90 11.83 7.59 -16.42
N LEU A 91 10.63 7.81 -16.97
CA LEU A 91 9.51 8.39 -16.25
C LEU A 91 8.28 7.49 -16.40
N ASP A 92 7.67 7.15 -15.31
CA ASP A 92 6.40 6.46 -15.21
C ASP A 92 5.37 7.36 -14.55
N ILE A 93 4.18 7.43 -15.13
CA ILE A 93 3.00 7.96 -14.47
C ILE A 93 2.03 6.82 -14.33
N TYR A 94 1.47 6.61 -13.15
CA TYR A 94 0.62 5.45 -12.89
C TYR A 94 -0.62 5.80 -12.08
N GLY A 95 -1.69 5.06 -12.35
CA GLY A 95 -2.92 5.02 -11.55
C GLY A 95 -3.10 3.67 -10.89
N LEU A 96 -3.64 3.67 -9.69
CA LEU A 96 -3.97 2.50 -8.88
C LEU A 96 -5.48 2.43 -8.70
N LEU A 97 -6.07 1.24 -8.90
CA LEU A 97 -7.48 0.98 -8.65
C LEU A 97 -7.62 -0.39 -7.99
N GLY A 98 -8.41 -0.48 -6.93
CA GLY A 98 -8.55 -1.75 -6.25
C GLY A 98 -9.48 -1.72 -5.04
N SER A 99 -9.18 -2.55 -4.07
CA SER A 99 -9.91 -2.63 -2.83
C SER A 99 -8.97 -2.75 -1.64
N SER A 100 -9.40 -2.22 -0.50
CA SER A 100 -8.62 -2.25 0.73
C SER A 100 -9.50 -2.48 1.96
N THR A 101 -8.87 -2.93 3.04
CA THR A 101 -9.47 -3.14 4.36
C THR A 101 -8.57 -2.50 5.40
N LEU A 102 -9.13 -1.59 6.21
CA LEU A 102 -8.44 -0.94 7.33
C LEU A 102 -8.84 -1.62 8.63
N GLN A 103 -7.86 -1.86 9.49
CA GLN A 103 -8.06 -2.26 10.88
C GLN A 103 -7.19 -1.36 11.76
N MET A 104 -7.73 -0.89 12.86
CA MET A 104 -6.98 -0.12 13.86
C MET A 104 -6.92 -0.94 15.15
N ASP A 105 -5.73 -1.54 15.40
CA ASP A 105 -5.49 -2.50 16.47
C ASP A 105 -6.54 -3.61 16.49
N GLU A 106 -6.98 -4.05 17.67
CA GLU A 106 -8.13 -4.96 17.85
C GLU A 106 -9.44 -4.19 18.07
N GLU A 107 -9.44 -2.87 17.90
CA GLU A 107 -10.53 -1.99 18.32
C GLU A 107 -11.46 -1.56 17.19
N VAL A 108 -10.97 -1.38 15.97
CA VAL A 108 -11.77 -0.94 14.83
C VAL A 108 -11.56 -1.87 13.64
N PHE A 109 -12.65 -2.47 13.16
CA PHE A 109 -12.66 -3.36 12.01
C PHE A 109 -13.52 -2.80 10.89
N SER A 110 -12.96 -2.69 9.68
CA SER A 110 -13.67 -2.15 8.52
C SER A 110 -13.98 -3.23 7.48
N ARG A 111 -15.01 -2.98 6.66
CA ARG A 111 -15.27 -3.79 5.46
C ARG A 111 -14.29 -3.44 4.36
N ARG A 112 -14.04 -4.42 3.49
CA ARG A 112 -13.32 -4.18 2.22
C ARG A 112 -14.04 -3.13 1.39
N GLN A 113 -13.34 -2.08 1.00
CA GLN A 113 -13.87 -0.93 0.28
C GLN A 113 -12.99 -0.58 -0.92
N PHE A 114 -13.57 0.17 -1.86
CA PHE A 114 -12.86 0.69 -3.03
C PHE A 114 -11.69 1.58 -2.61
N SER A 115 -10.58 1.43 -3.33
CA SER A 115 -9.38 2.24 -3.15
C SER A 115 -8.82 2.69 -4.49
N TRP A 116 -8.19 3.85 -4.50
CA TRP A 116 -7.55 4.40 -5.68
C TRP A 116 -6.30 5.20 -5.31
N GLY A 117 -5.43 5.38 -6.30
CA GLY A 117 -4.23 6.18 -6.12
C GLY A 117 -3.67 6.65 -7.44
N ILE A 118 -2.73 7.56 -7.36
CA ILE A 118 -1.97 8.09 -8.49
C ILE A 118 -0.53 8.30 -8.05
N GLY A 119 0.41 8.12 -8.98
CA GLY A 119 1.82 8.37 -8.66
C GLY A 119 2.67 8.59 -9.90
N ALA A 120 3.91 8.95 -9.64
CA ALA A 120 4.93 9.12 -10.66
C ALA A 120 6.29 8.63 -10.13
N LYS A 121 7.00 7.88 -10.95
CA LYS A 121 8.32 7.32 -10.66
C LYS A 121 9.30 7.75 -11.75
N ALA A 122 10.50 8.17 -11.35
CA ALA A 122 11.53 8.61 -12.28
C ALA A 122 12.90 8.06 -11.94
N ILE A 123 13.67 7.67 -12.97
CA ILE A 123 15.10 7.41 -12.86
C ILE A 123 15.82 8.75 -12.97
N VAL A 124 16.46 9.16 -11.86
CA VAL A 124 17.21 10.43 -11.74
C VAL A 124 18.62 10.27 -12.27
N PHE A 125 19.25 9.13 -11.97
CA PHE A 125 20.62 8.83 -12.37
C PHE A 125 20.77 7.36 -12.76
N GLU A 126 21.56 7.10 -13.81
CA GLU A 126 21.84 5.75 -14.32
C GLU A 126 23.29 5.65 -14.74
N LEU A 127 23.99 4.65 -14.19
CA LEU A 127 25.37 4.31 -14.52
C LEU A 127 25.48 2.78 -14.60
N ASP A 128 25.63 2.26 -15.82
CA ASP A 128 25.70 0.83 -16.11
C ASP A 128 24.56 0.03 -15.45
N CYS A 129 24.89 -0.80 -14.47
CA CYS A 129 23.93 -1.61 -13.72
C CYS A 129 23.29 -0.89 -12.51
N PHE A 130 23.77 0.31 -12.19
CA PHE A 130 23.33 1.07 -11.02
C PHE A 130 22.36 2.18 -11.42
N ARG A 131 21.24 2.28 -10.70
CA ARG A 131 20.21 3.30 -10.92
C ARG A 131 19.79 3.93 -9.62
N ILE A 132 19.59 5.24 -9.66
CA ILE A 132 18.97 6.02 -8.60
C ILE A 132 17.67 6.58 -9.13
N GLY A 133 16.61 6.48 -8.35
CA GLY A 133 15.29 6.98 -8.73
C GLY A 133 14.51 7.52 -7.55
N ALA A 134 13.40 8.16 -7.89
CA ALA A 134 12.43 8.70 -6.96
C ALA A 134 11.02 8.26 -7.34
N ASP A 135 10.14 8.15 -6.35
CA ASP A 135 8.72 7.85 -6.51
C ASP A 135 7.89 8.76 -5.63
N LEU A 136 6.80 9.28 -6.16
CA LEU A 136 5.79 10.05 -5.44
C LEU A 136 4.44 9.40 -5.67
N LYS A 137 3.69 9.16 -4.58
CA LYS A 137 2.40 8.49 -4.63
C LYS A 137 1.39 9.15 -3.71
N TYR A 138 0.17 9.26 -4.18
CA TYR A 138 -1.03 9.53 -3.40
C TYR A 138 -1.95 8.34 -3.44
N PHE A 139 -2.49 7.95 -2.28
CA PHE A 139 -3.47 6.88 -2.15
C PHE A 139 -4.62 7.30 -1.24
N GLN A 140 -5.84 6.83 -1.58
CA GLN A 140 -7.04 7.10 -0.81
C GLN A 140 -7.99 5.90 -0.82
N THR A 141 -8.63 5.68 0.34
CA THR A 141 -9.77 4.77 0.48
C THR A 141 -10.75 5.31 1.51
N GLU A 142 -12.02 5.01 1.35
CA GLU A 142 -13.06 5.32 2.34
C GLU A 142 -13.52 4.02 2.96
N GLN A 143 -13.29 3.85 4.25
CA GLN A 143 -13.52 2.61 4.98
C GLN A 143 -14.79 2.73 5.82
N LYS A 144 -15.64 1.70 5.77
CA LYS A 144 -16.82 1.62 6.63
C LYS A 144 -16.54 0.67 7.79
N PRO A 145 -16.38 1.18 9.03
CA PRO A 145 -16.25 0.32 10.20
C PRO A 145 -17.48 -0.57 10.36
N LEU A 146 -17.27 -1.81 10.77
CA LEU A 146 -18.34 -2.77 11.09
C LEU A 146 -18.73 -2.66 12.53
N PHE A 147 -17.72 -2.66 13.39
CA PHE A 147 -17.88 -2.56 14.83
C PHE A 147 -16.63 -1.94 15.44
N LEU A 148 -16.82 -1.41 16.65
CA LEU A 148 -15.74 -0.99 17.55
C LEU A 148 -15.64 -2.00 18.68
N VAL A 149 -14.44 -2.23 19.19
CA VAL A 149 -14.26 -2.97 20.44
C VAL A 149 -13.85 -1.97 21.51
N SER A 150 -14.63 -1.86 22.56
CA SER A 150 -14.30 -1.07 23.74
C SER A 150 -14.43 -1.94 24.98
N SER A 151 -13.40 -1.91 25.82
CA SER A 151 -13.34 -2.73 27.05
C SER A 151 -13.62 -4.23 26.83
N GLY A 152 -13.21 -4.77 25.66
CA GLY A 152 -13.41 -6.17 25.27
C GLY A 152 -14.83 -6.52 24.77
N LEU A 153 -15.72 -5.53 24.59
CA LEU A 153 -17.06 -5.72 24.03
C LEU A 153 -17.10 -5.20 22.59
N ALA A 154 -17.64 -6.01 21.68
CA ALA A 154 -17.90 -5.58 20.32
C ALA A 154 -19.19 -4.75 20.28
N LEU A 155 -19.09 -3.51 19.79
CA LEU A 155 -20.15 -2.53 19.72
C LEU A 155 -20.52 -2.29 18.26
N ASP A 156 -21.77 -2.56 17.90
CA ASP A 156 -22.27 -2.31 16.56
C ASP A 156 -22.46 -0.82 16.31
N ILE A 157 -22.02 -0.34 15.15
CA ILE A 157 -22.14 1.07 14.76
C ILE A 157 -23.46 1.25 14.02
N GLU A 158 -24.41 1.98 14.61
CA GLU A 158 -25.72 2.27 14.00
C GLU A 158 -25.65 3.34 12.89
N SER A 159 -24.59 4.09 12.80
CA SER A 159 -24.49 5.26 11.91
C SER A 159 -23.73 4.95 10.61
N ASN A 160 -23.87 5.83 9.63
CA ASN A 160 -23.06 5.81 8.39
C ASN A 160 -21.66 6.41 8.62
N LEU A 161 -20.98 5.95 9.69
CA LEU A 161 -19.59 6.34 9.94
C LEU A 161 -18.71 5.83 8.80
N MET A 162 -17.92 6.75 8.22
CA MET A 162 -16.92 6.46 7.21
C MET A 162 -15.59 7.04 7.67
N LEU A 163 -14.53 6.26 7.54
CA LEU A 163 -13.15 6.67 7.82
C LEU A 163 -12.42 6.86 6.50
N LYS A 164 -12.03 8.08 6.20
CA LYS A 164 -11.29 8.42 5.01
C LYS A 164 -9.80 8.32 5.27
N TYR A 165 -9.19 7.23 4.81
CA TYR A 165 -7.75 7.02 4.83
C TYR A 165 -7.11 7.73 3.64
N ARG A 166 -6.08 8.53 3.88
CA ARG A 166 -5.26 9.21 2.87
C ARG A 166 -3.80 9.06 3.19
N GLU A 167 -3.02 8.76 2.17
CA GLU A 167 -1.58 8.60 2.29
C GLU A 167 -0.86 9.35 1.17
N TYR A 168 0.12 10.15 1.55
CA TYR A 168 1.11 10.75 0.66
C TYR A 168 2.44 10.08 0.93
N GLN A 169 3.04 9.51 -0.10
CA GLN A 169 4.31 8.82 0.00
C GLN A 169 5.31 9.41 -0.97
N GLY A 170 6.52 9.70 -0.49
CA GLY A 170 7.69 9.99 -1.30
C GLY A 170 8.76 8.95 -1.01
N SER A 171 9.48 8.49 -2.03
CA SER A 171 10.64 7.64 -1.84
C SER A 171 11.79 8.07 -2.76
N PHE A 172 13.01 7.81 -2.27
CA PHE A 172 14.24 7.98 -3.02
C PHE A 172 15.14 6.80 -2.73
N GLY A 173 15.69 6.18 -3.77
CA GLY A 173 16.44 4.95 -3.56
C GLY A 173 17.36 4.60 -4.69
N MET A 174 18.05 3.48 -4.49
CA MET A 174 19.02 2.93 -5.42
C MET A 174 18.75 1.45 -5.70
N SER A 175 19.12 1.03 -6.90
CA SER A 175 19.03 -0.37 -7.32
C SER A 175 20.26 -0.77 -8.12
N TYR A 176 20.56 -2.06 -8.08
CA TYR A 176 21.66 -2.66 -8.84
C TYR A 176 21.13 -3.85 -9.63
N GLN A 177 21.24 -3.79 -10.96
CA GLN A 177 20.76 -4.86 -11.83
C GLN A 177 21.88 -5.88 -12.10
N SER A 178 21.70 -7.11 -11.64
CA SER A 178 22.59 -8.26 -11.92
C SER A 178 21.83 -9.31 -12.72
N GLY A 179 21.92 -9.24 -14.03
CA GLY A 179 21.18 -10.13 -14.93
C GLY A 179 19.66 -9.96 -14.74
N ILE A 180 19.00 -11.04 -14.31
CA ILE A 180 17.55 -11.05 -14.05
C ILE A 180 17.18 -10.56 -12.64
N PHE A 181 18.14 -10.38 -11.76
CA PHE A 181 17.93 -10.00 -10.34
C PHE A 181 18.30 -8.53 -10.13
N CYS A 182 17.40 -7.77 -9.55
CA CYS A 182 17.58 -6.35 -9.30
C CYS A 182 17.18 -6.00 -7.84
N PRO A 183 18.11 -6.15 -6.88
CA PRO A 183 17.90 -5.69 -5.50
C PRO A 183 17.88 -4.17 -5.44
N TYR A 184 17.15 -3.63 -4.44
CA TYR A 184 17.04 -2.21 -4.21
C TYR A 184 16.80 -1.84 -2.76
N ILE A 185 17.11 -0.59 -2.45
CA ILE A 185 16.86 0.02 -1.15
C ILE A 185 16.33 1.45 -1.36
N ASN A 186 15.31 1.83 -0.59
CA ASN A 186 14.70 3.16 -0.63
C ASN A 186 14.65 3.77 0.77
N GLY A 187 14.94 5.06 0.89
CA GLY A 187 14.45 5.90 1.97
C GLY A 187 13.02 6.35 1.63
N THR A 188 12.13 6.34 2.60
CA THR A 188 10.72 6.65 2.41
C THR A 188 10.26 7.76 3.33
N TYR A 189 9.37 8.61 2.83
CA TYR A 189 8.63 9.59 3.60
C TYR A 189 7.15 9.34 3.39
N ILE A 190 6.41 9.11 4.48
CA ILE A 190 4.98 8.80 4.42
C ILE A 190 4.23 9.74 5.38
N ASN A 191 3.16 10.33 4.87
CA ASN A 191 2.22 11.11 5.66
C ASN A 191 0.85 10.47 5.52
N THR A 192 0.35 9.90 6.61
CA THR A 192 -0.93 9.20 6.67
C THR A 192 -1.90 9.99 7.53
N LYS A 193 -3.14 10.09 7.07
CA LYS A 193 -4.25 10.69 7.80
C LYS A 193 -5.52 9.88 7.63
N ILE A 194 -6.22 9.63 8.74
CA ILE A 194 -7.52 8.96 8.77
C ILE A 194 -8.52 9.95 9.35
N ASP A 195 -9.45 10.44 8.54
CA ASP A 195 -10.46 11.42 8.94
C ASP A 195 -11.85 10.76 8.95
N PRO A 196 -12.60 10.86 10.05
CA PRO A 196 -14.01 10.46 10.06
C PRO A 196 -14.86 11.48 9.29
N ASN A 197 -15.93 11.02 8.64
CA ASN A 197 -16.92 11.90 8.01
C ASN A 197 -17.81 12.64 9.04
N GLN A 198 -17.88 12.10 10.26
CA GLN A 198 -18.59 12.68 11.40
C GLN A 198 -17.85 12.34 12.70
N TYR A 199 -17.82 13.27 13.63
CA TYR A 199 -17.11 13.08 14.90
C TYR A 199 -17.92 12.33 15.94
N GLY A 200 -19.24 12.54 15.98
CA GLY A 200 -20.17 11.86 16.91
C GLY A 200 -21.01 10.83 16.17
N PHE A 201 -21.24 9.69 16.79
CA PHE A 201 -22.07 8.60 16.26
C PHE A 201 -22.66 7.76 17.39
N LEU A 202 -23.64 6.92 17.06
CA LEU A 202 -24.29 6.04 18.03
C LEU A 202 -23.75 4.61 17.89
N VAL A 203 -23.57 3.94 19.03
CA VAL A 203 -23.17 2.53 19.12
C VAL A 203 -24.15 1.75 19.95
N ASN A 204 -24.47 0.53 19.51
CA ASN A 204 -25.27 -0.41 20.28
C ASN A 204 -24.35 -1.21 21.21
N VAL A 205 -24.63 -1.10 22.51
CA VAL A 205 -23.92 -1.84 23.55
C VAL A 205 -24.75 -3.05 23.97
N PRO A 206 -24.23 -4.28 23.86
CA PRO A 206 -24.98 -5.46 24.30
C PRO A 206 -25.45 -5.35 25.77
N GLY A 207 -26.76 -5.54 26.00
CA GLY A 207 -27.35 -5.45 27.32
C GLY A 207 -27.89 -4.07 27.73
N PHE A 208 -27.77 -3.06 26.86
CA PHE A 208 -28.42 -1.76 27.02
C PHE A 208 -29.54 -1.62 25.99
N GLU A 209 -30.70 -1.03 26.40
CA GLU A 209 -31.84 -0.83 25.50
C GLU A 209 -31.67 0.39 24.60
N GLU A 210 -30.89 1.38 25.04
CA GLU A 210 -30.64 2.61 24.28
C GLU A 210 -29.20 2.65 23.77
N PRO A 211 -28.98 3.15 22.51
CA PRO A 211 -27.64 3.36 21.98
C PRO A 211 -26.85 4.39 22.80
N MET A 212 -25.55 4.21 22.89
CA MET A 212 -24.64 5.13 23.55
C MET A 212 -23.98 6.08 22.57
N ASP A 213 -23.74 7.32 23.01
CA ASP A 213 -22.95 8.28 22.27
C ASP A 213 -21.48 7.85 22.23
N ALA A 214 -20.92 7.89 21.03
CA ALA A 214 -19.51 7.68 20.80
C ALA A 214 -18.93 8.82 19.94
N SER A 215 -17.65 9.11 20.10
CA SER A 215 -16.95 10.10 19.31
C SER A 215 -15.62 9.57 18.80
N ILE A 216 -15.23 10.00 17.61
CA ILE A 216 -13.97 9.63 16.98
C ILE A 216 -13.31 10.87 16.39
N ARG A 217 -12.00 11.03 16.62
CA ARG A 217 -11.20 12.12 16.07
C ARG A 217 -10.37 11.65 14.89
N SER A 218 -9.71 12.58 14.20
CA SER A 218 -8.77 12.25 13.14
C SER A 218 -7.52 11.58 13.71
N PHE A 219 -7.02 10.55 13.02
CA PHE A 219 -5.76 9.90 13.35
C PHE A 219 -4.69 10.31 12.34
N VAL A 220 -3.46 10.45 12.81
CA VAL A 220 -2.30 10.84 12.02
C VAL A 220 -1.15 9.87 12.28
N GLY A 221 -0.40 9.49 11.25
CA GLY A 221 0.79 8.66 11.40
C GLY A 221 1.86 9.39 12.23
N THR A 222 2.48 8.70 13.21
CA THR A 222 3.46 9.30 14.12
C THR A 222 4.84 9.41 13.51
N ASN A 223 5.25 8.44 12.70
CA ASN A 223 6.57 8.38 12.08
C ASN A 223 6.45 8.59 10.57
N ALA A 224 7.04 9.68 10.07
CA ALA A 224 7.01 9.98 8.63
C ALA A 224 8.16 9.29 7.86
N TRP A 225 9.31 9.06 8.48
CA TRP A 225 10.50 8.52 7.83
C TRP A 225 10.65 7.03 8.02
N GLY A 226 11.01 6.33 6.94
CA GLY A 226 11.21 4.90 6.94
C GLY A 226 12.18 4.45 5.86
N MET A 227 12.24 3.14 5.70
CA MET A 227 13.10 2.46 4.73
C MET A 227 12.35 1.29 4.10
N ALA A 228 12.60 1.06 2.83
CA ALA A 228 12.15 -0.14 2.14
C ALA A 228 13.33 -0.89 1.51
N VAL A 229 13.29 -2.20 1.55
CA VAL A 229 14.27 -3.10 0.92
C VAL A 229 13.51 -4.12 0.10
N GLY A 230 13.93 -4.33 -1.13
CA GLY A 230 13.27 -5.26 -2.01
C GLY A 230 14.15 -5.82 -3.11
N ALA A 231 13.55 -6.68 -3.90
CA ALA A 231 14.18 -7.23 -5.09
C ALA A 231 13.15 -7.41 -6.19
N THR A 232 13.59 -7.16 -7.42
CA THR A 232 12.81 -7.40 -8.63
C THR A 232 13.47 -8.49 -9.46
N LEU A 233 12.70 -9.48 -9.88
CA LEU A 233 13.07 -10.48 -10.87
C LEU A 233 12.55 -10.06 -12.24
N VAL A 234 13.44 -9.89 -13.19
CA VAL A 234 13.09 -9.55 -14.59
C VAL A 234 12.80 -10.85 -15.34
N MET A 235 11.55 -11.06 -15.71
CA MET A 235 11.08 -12.25 -16.41
C MET A 235 11.11 -12.02 -17.93
N GLY A 236 12.30 -12.20 -18.53
CA GLY A 236 12.54 -11.85 -19.92
C GLY A 236 12.48 -10.34 -20.15
N GLU A 237 11.95 -9.91 -21.31
CA GLU A 237 11.89 -8.48 -21.66
C GLU A 237 10.55 -7.81 -21.33
N LYS A 238 9.54 -8.58 -20.90
CA LYS A 238 8.13 -8.18 -20.89
C LYS A 238 7.47 -8.20 -19.52
N GLY A 239 8.12 -8.76 -18.51
CA GLY A 239 7.51 -8.90 -17.18
C GLY A 239 8.51 -8.75 -16.06
N THR A 240 8.00 -8.38 -14.89
CA THR A 240 8.76 -8.33 -13.63
C THR A 240 7.91 -8.85 -12.49
N LEU A 241 8.58 -9.51 -11.55
CA LEU A 241 8.03 -9.88 -10.25
C LEU A 241 8.86 -9.19 -9.18
N ALA A 242 8.24 -8.44 -8.29
CA ALA A 242 8.96 -7.76 -7.22
C ALA A 242 8.38 -8.13 -5.85
N VAL A 243 9.27 -8.14 -4.86
CA VAL A 243 8.91 -8.26 -3.44
C VAL A 243 9.65 -7.19 -2.68
N GLU A 244 8.97 -6.53 -1.75
CA GLU A 244 9.48 -5.43 -0.93
C GLU A 244 9.06 -5.61 0.53
N SER A 245 9.95 -5.25 1.45
CA SER A 245 9.66 -5.13 2.88
C SER A 245 9.96 -3.71 3.35
N ARG A 246 9.10 -3.15 4.21
CA ARG A 246 9.20 -1.79 4.74
C ARG A 246 9.34 -1.79 6.25
N PHE A 247 10.03 -0.76 6.76
CA PHE A 247 10.44 -0.66 8.16
C PHE A 247 10.35 0.79 8.65
N PHE A 248 10.20 0.96 9.96
CA PHE A 248 10.23 2.17 10.77
C PHE A 248 8.95 3.01 10.72
N ASN A 249 8.56 3.62 9.60
CA ASN A 249 7.33 4.40 9.51
C ASN A 249 6.08 3.52 9.35
N GLN A 250 6.23 2.48 8.56
CA GLN A 250 5.26 1.40 8.36
C GLN A 250 6.03 0.10 8.30
N ASN A 251 5.55 -0.91 8.99
CA ASN A 251 6.05 -2.25 8.81
C ASN A 251 5.11 -3.01 7.87
N GLY A 252 5.68 -3.56 6.81
CA GLY A 252 4.85 -4.20 5.80
C GLY A 252 5.65 -4.97 4.77
N ILE A 253 4.93 -5.76 3.97
CA ILE A 253 5.47 -6.54 2.85
C ILE A 253 4.58 -6.34 1.64
N ASN A 254 5.19 -6.28 0.47
CA ASN A 254 4.51 -6.20 -0.81
C ASN A 254 5.02 -7.23 -1.79
N ALA A 255 4.10 -7.66 -2.66
CA ALA A 255 4.43 -8.39 -3.88
C ALA A 255 3.74 -7.75 -5.09
N SER A 256 4.43 -7.68 -6.22
CA SER A 256 3.86 -7.15 -7.44
C SER A 256 4.30 -7.95 -8.66
N LEU A 257 3.36 -8.15 -9.58
CA LEU A 257 3.59 -8.74 -10.90
C LEU A 257 3.23 -7.70 -11.95
N GLU A 258 4.16 -7.34 -12.81
CA GLU A 258 3.97 -6.34 -13.85
C GLU A 258 4.26 -6.92 -15.25
N ILE A 259 3.43 -6.53 -16.21
CA ILE A 259 3.57 -6.92 -17.62
C ILE A 259 3.57 -5.65 -18.49
N LYS A 260 4.48 -5.57 -19.46
CA LYS A 260 4.58 -4.49 -20.45
C LYS A 260 3.88 -4.89 -21.75
N PHE A 261 3.02 -4.01 -22.20
CA PHE A 261 2.30 -4.11 -23.49
C PHE A 261 2.96 -3.31 -24.56
#